data_16fad3e5d93b930337a3bb6bfe7f92c0
#
_entry.id   16fad3e5d93b930337a3bb6bfe7f92c0
#
_cell.length_a   1.000
_cell.length_b   1.000
_cell.length_c   1.000
_cell.angle_alpha   90.00
_cell.angle_beta   90.00
_cell.angle_gamma   90.00
#
_symmetry.space_group_name_H-M   'P 1'
#
loop_
_entity.id
_entity.type
_entity.pdbx_description
1 polymer ?
#
loop_
_entity_poly.entity_id
_entity_poly.type
_entity_poly.pdbx_seq_one_letter_code
_entity_poly.pdbx_strand_id
1 'polypeptide(L)'
;DLRLCLLLGIAAWFLFLDHVPHNAVSLLTMRNFGFSGATDLFVFIGGYTAAILYGRMMLERGFVVTATRIFKRLWQLYAAYIVLFVIYIDLIGYVARKSRASELIGEFNVTGIVDHTIRTLIHSLLLQAKPLNLDVLQLFIVLMAVFPFVLFGIVRRPNVTMAGSIGLYFAARQFDWNLSSFPDGRWYLNPFCW
;
A
#
# COMPACT_ATOMS: atom_id res chain seq x y z
N ASP A 1 7.36 20.26 6.50
CA ASP A 1 6.96 21.27 5.51
C ASP A 1 5.44 21.19 5.33
N LEU A 2 4.74 22.29 5.62
CA LEU A 2 3.28 22.36 5.57
C LEU A 2 2.72 22.03 4.17
N ARG A 3 3.48 22.37 3.13
CA ARG A 3 3.11 22.10 1.73
C ARG A 3 3.02 20.59 1.44
N LEU A 4 3.98 19.81 1.96
CA LEU A 4 3.98 18.35 1.79
C LEU A 4 2.82 17.71 2.55
N CYS A 5 2.52 18.20 3.75
CA CYS A 5 1.35 17.73 4.50
C CYS A 5 0.04 18.03 3.77
N LEU A 6 -0.08 19.22 3.17
CA LEU A 6 -1.23 19.59 2.38
C LEU A 6 -1.39 18.70 1.14
N LEU A 7 -0.30 18.50 0.38
CA LEU A 7 -0.32 17.63 -0.81
C LEU A 7 -0.65 16.18 -0.46
N LEU A 8 -0.11 15.67 0.65
CA LEU A 8 -0.45 14.33 1.12
C LEU A 8 -1.93 14.22 1.52
N GLY A 9 -2.47 15.25 2.17
CA GLY A 9 -3.90 15.33 2.49
C GLY A 9 -4.78 15.34 1.26
N ILE A 10 -4.43 16.14 0.24
CA ILE A 10 -5.15 16.17 -1.05
C ILE A 10 -5.08 14.81 -1.75
N ALA A 11 -3.90 14.18 -1.78
CA ALA A 11 -3.74 12.86 -2.37
C ALA A 11 -4.60 11.79 -1.64
N ALA A 12 -4.67 11.84 -0.31
CA ALA A 12 -5.53 10.96 0.47
C ALA A 12 -7.03 11.19 0.18
N TRP A 13 -7.46 12.45 0.01
CA TRP A 13 -8.82 12.79 -0.42
C TRP A 13 -9.13 12.27 -1.81
N PHE A 14 -8.23 12.43 -2.77
CA PHE A 14 -8.41 11.91 -4.13
C PHE A 14 -8.51 10.40 -4.12
N LEU A 15 -7.64 9.73 -3.33
CA LEU A 15 -7.69 8.30 -3.15
C LEU A 15 -9.04 7.84 -2.60
N PHE A 16 -9.57 8.51 -1.58
CA PHE A 16 -10.89 8.23 -1.04
C PHE A 16 -12.00 8.42 -2.09
N LEU A 17 -11.99 9.53 -2.81
CA LEU A 17 -13.00 9.83 -3.84
C LEU A 17 -12.99 8.83 -4.99
N ASP A 18 -11.81 8.36 -5.39
CA ASP A 18 -11.66 7.35 -6.46
C ASP A 18 -12.23 5.97 -6.07
N HIS A 19 -12.36 5.70 -4.77
CA HIS A 19 -12.92 4.45 -4.24
C HIS A 19 -14.44 4.51 -3.97
N VAL A 20 -15.06 5.69 -4.09
CA VAL A 20 -16.52 5.83 -3.96
C VAL A 20 -17.17 5.72 -5.35
N PRO A 21 -17.91 4.63 -5.66
CA PRO A 21 -18.52 4.46 -6.97
C PRO A 21 -19.63 5.51 -7.21
N HIS A 22 -19.85 5.85 -8.46
CA HIS A 22 -20.87 6.82 -8.92
C HIS A 22 -20.77 8.22 -8.28
N ASN A 23 -19.56 8.64 -7.97
CA ASN A 23 -19.29 9.93 -7.34
C ASN A 23 -18.91 10.98 -8.41
N ALA A 24 -19.72 12.02 -8.57
CA ALA A 24 -19.44 13.09 -9.53
C ALA A 24 -18.16 13.88 -9.19
N VAL A 25 -17.78 13.95 -7.91
CA VAL A 25 -16.56 14.65 -7.48
C VAL A 25 -15.29 13.90 -7.89
N SER A 26 -15.37 12.58 -8.14
CA SER A 26 -14.25 11.79 -8.68
C SER A 26 -13.80 12.27 -10.07
N LEU A 27 -14.64 12.99 -10.80
CA LEU A 27 -14.26 13.62 -12.07
C LEU A 27 -13.20 14.71 -11.91
N LEU A 28 -13.05 15.28 -10.71
CA LEU A 28 -12.03 16.28 -10.38
C LEU A 28 -10.70 15.67 -9.91
N THR A 29 -10.65 14.35 -9.73
CA THR A 29 -9.42 13.68 -9.30
C THR A 29 -8.42 13.54 -10.46
N MET A 30 -7.14 13.37 -10.14
CA MET A 30 -6.07 13.26 -11.12
C MET A 30 -6.23 12.09 -12.09
N ARG A 31 -6.98 11.07 -11.72
CA ARG A 31 -7.29 9.91 -12.56
C ARG A 31 -7.86 10.32 -13.94
N ASN A 32 -8.60 11.43 -13.99
CA ASN A 32 -9.26 11.89 -15.21
C ASN A 32 -8.43 12.89 -16.02
N PHE A 33 -7.37 13.48 -15.44
CA PHE A 33 -6.58 14.53 -16.07
C PHE A 33 -5.13 14.14 -16.38
N GLY A 34 -4.65 12.99 -15.88
CA GLY A 34 -3.26 12.60 -15.99
C GLY A 34 -3.03 11.12 -16.29
N PHE A 35 -1.77 10.77 -16.44
CA PHE A 35 -1.32 9.38 -16.62
C PHE A 35 -1.11 8.65 -15.27
N SER A 36 -1.27 9.33 -14.14
CA SER A 36 -1.08 8.80 -12.79
C SER A 36 -2.37 8.92 -11.99
N GLY A 37 -2.67 7.91 -11.19
CA GLY A 37 -3.79 7.90 -10.27
C GLY A 37 -3.46 8.55 -8.92
N ALA A 38 -4.49 8.69 -8.07
CA ALA A 38 -4.31 9.20 -6.71
C ALA A 38 -3.37 8.32 -5.87
N THR A 39 -3.34 7.01 -6.12
CA THR A 39 -2.42 6.05 -5.48
C THR A 39 -0.96 6.40 -5.78
N ASP A 40 -0.63 6.65 -7.06
CA ASP A 40 0.73 7.00 -7.48
C ASP A 40 1.21 8.27 -6.78
N LEU A 41 0.36 9.30 -6.78
CA LEU A 41 0.63 10.56 -6.12
C LEU A 41 0.84 10.38 -4.61
N PHE A 42 -0.02 9.60 -3.96
CA PHE A 42 0.04 9.33 -2.53
C PHE A 42 1.33 8.60 -2.15
N VAL A 43 1.69 7.55 -2.89
CA VAL A 43 2.93 6.78 -2.66
C VAL A 43 4.16 7.64 -2.89
N PHE A 44 4.18 8.42 -3.99
CA PHE A 44 5.31 9.31 -4.31
C PHE A 44 5.53 10.37 -3.23
N ILE A 45 4.50 11.12 -2.84
CA ILE A 45 4.60 12.17 -1.82
C ILE A 45 4.94 11.55 -0.45
N GLY A 46 4.34 10.41 -0.13
CA GLY A 46 4.64 9.66 1.08
C GLY A 46 6.11 9.25 1.16
N GLY A 47 6.65 8.67 0.08
CA GLY A 47 8.06 8.29 -0.05
C GLY A 47 9.00 9.48 0.03
N TYR A 48 8.69 10.57 -0.66
CA TYR A 48 9.45 11.83 -0.63
C TYR A 48 9.51 12.42 0.78
N THR A 49 8.37 12.49 1.46
CA THR A 49 8.28 12.99 2.84
C THR A 49 9.07 12.12 3.81
N ALA A 50 8.95 10.79 3.66
CA ALA A 50 9.70 9.83 4.46
C ALA A 50 11.21 9.95 4.21
N ALA A 51 11.64 10.15 2.96
CA ALA A 51 13.05 10.33 2.62
C ALA A 51 13.64 11.58 3.26
N ILE A 52 12.95 12.70 3.28
CA ILE A 52 13.39 13.93 3.97
C ILE A 52 13.49 13.70 5.49
N LEU A 53 12.46 13.14 6.09
CA LEU A 53 12.39 12.96 7.53
C LEU A 53 13.43 11.96 8.03
N TYR A 54 13.43 10.76 7.47
CA TYR A 54 14.30 9.68 7.89
C TYR A 54 15.73 9.80 7.33
N GLY A 55 15.91 10.48 6.18
CA GLY A 55 17.21 10.77 5.61
C GLY A 55 18.05 11.66 6.52
N ARG A 56 17.47 12.76 7.04
CA ARG A 56 18.14 13.59 8.04
C ARG A 56 18.49 12.79 9.30
N MET A 57 17.54 11.99 9.78
CA MET A 57 17.77 11.16 10.97
C MET A 57 18.89 10.13 10.75
N MET A 58 18.99 9.55 9.55
CA MET A 58 20.03 8.58 9.21
C MET A 58 21.42 9.21 9.18
N LEU A 59 21.53 10.45 8.68
CA LEU A 59 22.77 11.22 8.69
C LEU A 59 23.20 11.64 10.10
N GLU A 60 22.24 12.06 10.94
CA GLU A 60 22.54 12.57 12.30
C GLU A 60 22.68 11.46 13.35
N ARG A 61 21.88 10.41 13.29
CA ARG A 61 21.75 9.38 14.34
C ARG A 61 22.14 7.97 13.90
N GLY A 62 22.47 7.79 12.63
CA GLY A 62 22.88 6.52 12.06
C GLY A 62 21.74 5.55 11.72
N PHE A 63 22.15 4.42 11.15
CA PHE A 63 21.23 3.41 10.60
C PHE A 63 20.30 2.78 11.66
N VAL A 64 20.88 2.31 12.78
CA VAL A 64 20.11 1.52 13.77
C VAL A 64 18.95 2.33 14.37
N VAL A 65 19.22 3.58 14.77
CA VAL A 65 18.18 4.46 15.36
C VAL A 65 17.08 4.76 14.34
N THR A 66 17.47 5.03 13.10
CA THR A 66 16.53 5.33 12.02
C THR A 66 15.70 4.11 11.66
N ALA A 67 16.31 2.95 11.47
CA ALA A 67 15.65 1.69 11.18
C ALA A 67 14.63 1.32 12.27
N THR A 68 15.03 1.41 13.55
CA THR A 68 14.12 1.15 14.67
C THR A 68 12.86 2.04 14.62
N ARG A 69 13.03 3.31 14.27
CA ARG A 69 11.91 4.25 14.17
C ARG A 69 11.00 3.96 12.99
N ILE A 70 11.58 3.57 11.85
CA ILE A 70 10.81 3.13 10.67
C ILE A 70 10.05 1.84 10.99
N PHE A 71 10.69 0.84 11.60
CA PHE A 71 10.01 -0.41 11.99
C PHE A 71 8.92 -0.21 13.04
N LYS A 72 9.09 0.74 13.97
CA LYS A 72 7.99 1.12 14.89
C LYS A 72 6.80 1.69 14.12
N ARG A 73 7.04 2.52 13.11
CA ARG A 73 5.96 3.04 12.25
C ARG A 73 5.33 1.96 11.40
N LEU A 74 6.14 1.08 10.83
CA LEU A 74 5.69 -0.11 10.10
C LEU A 74 4.74 -0.97 10.94
N TRP A 75 5.11 -1.24 12.19
CA TRP A 75 4.26 -1.99 13.12
C TRP A 75 2.92 -1.31 13.37
N GLN A 76 2.90 0.02 13.52
CA GLN A 76 1.65 0.77 13.67
C GLN A 76 0.75 0.66 12.43
N LEU A 77 1.33 0.75 11.22
CA LEU A 77 0.60 0.58 9.97
C LEU A 77 0.07 -0.85 9.81
N TYR A 78 0.89 -1.84 10.15
CA TYR A 78 0.48 -3.25 10.12
C TYR A 78 -0.66 -3.54 11.10
N ALA A 79 -0.58 -3.05 12.33
CA ALA A 79 -1.66 -3.19 13.31
C ALA A 79 -2.95 -2.51 12.83
N ALA A 80 -2.85 -1.30 12.26
CA ALA A 80 -3.99 -0.61 11.66
C ALA A 80 -4.59 -1.40 10.49
N TYR A 81 -3.75 -1.99 9.63
CA TYR A 81 -4.20 -2.85 8.54
C TYR A 81 -5.02 -4.04 9.05
N ILE A 82 -4.54 -4.74 10.07
CA ILE A 82 -5.26 -5.90 10.64
C ILE A 82 -6.62 -5.47 11.23
N VAL A 83 -6.66 -4.37 11.97
CA VAL A 83 -7.91 -3.85 12.54
C VAL A 83 -8.90 -3.48 11.43
N LEU A 84 -8.44 -2.74 10.42
CA LEU A 84 -9.27 -2.35 9.28
C LEU A 84 -9.74 -3.57 8.49
N PHE A 85 -8.88 -4.57 8.31
CA PHE A 85 -9.24 -5.80 7.62
C PHE A 85 -10.38 -6.55 8.35
N VAL A 86 -10.29 -6.69 9.67
CA VAL A 86 -11.36 -7.34 10.46
C VAL A 86 -12.67 -6.57 10.36
N ILE A 87 -12.62 -5.24 10.53
CA ILE A 87 -13.81 -4.37 10.41
C ILE A 87 -14.42 -4.49 9.01
N TYR A 88 -13.59 -4.45 7.97
CA TYR A 88 -14.00 -4.53 6.58
C TYR A 88 -14.76 -5.83 6.28
N ILE A 89 -14.24 -6.96 6.75
CA ILE A 89 -14.85 -8.28 6.56
C ILE A 89 -16.21 -8.36 7.28
N ASP A 90 -16.25 -7.94 8.54
CA ASP A 90 -17.47 -7.97 9.33
C ASP A 90 -18.55 -7.10 8.70
N LEU A 91 -18.17 -5.90 8.25
CA LEU A 91 -19.08 -4.97 7.57
C LEU A 91 -19.64 -5.55 6.27
N ILE A 92 -18.79 -6.12 5.41
CA ILE A 92 -19.25 -6.75 4.16
C ILE A 92 -20.15 -7.94 4.45
N GLY A 93 -19.76 -8.80 5.39
CA GLY A 93 -20.57 -9.94 5.81
C GLY A 93 -21.94 -9.52 6.37
N TYR A 94 -21.99 -8.43 7.12
CA TYR A 94 -23.24 -7.85 7.63
C TYR A 94 -24.14 -7.32 6.50
N VAL A 95 -23.55 -6.51 5.60
CA VAL A 95 -24.29 -5.92 4.48
C VAL A 95 -24.80 -7.00 3.53
N ALA A 96 -23.97 -7.97 3.18
CA ALA A 96 -24.36 -9.06 2.28
C ALA A 96 -25.54 -9.89 2.85
N ARG A 97 -25.52 -10.17 4.15
CA ARG A 97 -26.65 -10.87 4.82
C ARG A 97 -27.92 -10.02 4.84
N LYS A 98 -27.81 -8.71 5.12
CA LYS A 98 -28.97 -7.82 5.24
C LYS A 98 -29.61 -7.52 3.90
N SER A 99 -28.82 -7.30 2.86
CA SER A 99 -29.32 -6.97 1.51
C SER A 99 -29.63 -8.20 0.64
N ARG A 100 -29.39 -9.42 1.13
CA ARG A 100 -29.47 -10.68 0.36
C ARG A 100 -28.63 -10.65 -0.94
N ALA A 101 -27.65 -9.79 -1.00
CA ALA A 101 -26.76 -9.60 -2.15
C ALA A 101 -25.47 -10.39 -1.94
N SER A 102 -25.52 -11.71 -2.17
CA SER A 102 -24.34 -12.58 -2.08
C SER A 102 -23.25 -12.22 -3.09
N GLU A 103 -23.60 -11.51 -4.17
CA GLU A 103 -22.69 -11.01 -5.19
C GLU A 103 -21.64 -10.04 -4.61
N LEU A 104 -21.99 -9.26 -3.58
CA LEU A 104 -21.05 -8.35 -2.90
C LEU A 104 -19.82 -9.09 -2.32
N ILE A 105 -20.01 -10.31 -1.87
CA ILE A 105 -18.92 -11.15 -1.32
C ILE A 105 -17.88 -11.43 -2.40
N GLY A 106 -18.33 -11.69 -3.64
CA GLY A 106 -17.44 -11.89 -4.79
C GLY A 106 -16.82 -10.58 -5.29
N GLU A 107 -17.61 -9.53 -5.41
CA GLU A 107 -17.19 -8.22 -5.91
C GLU A 107 -16.09 -7.60 -5.03
N PHE A 108 -16.22 -7.71 -3.71
CA PHE A 108 -15.21 -7.22 -2.76
C PHE A 108 -14.08 -8.21 -2.46
N ASN A 109 -14.03 -9.31 -3.21
CA ASN A 109 -12.99 -10.34 -3.12
C ASN A 109 -12.86 -10.99 -1.72
N VAL A 110 -14.02 -11.20 -1.07
CA VAL A 110 -14.12 -11.74 0.30
C VAL A 110 -14.63 -13.19 0.32
N THR A 111 -14.82 -13.80 -0.85
CA THR A 111 -15.34 -15.18 -1.02
C THR A 111 -14.57 -16.22 -0.23
N GLY A 112 -13.24 -16.11 -0.20
CA GLY A 112 -12.40 -17.05 0.58
C GLY A 112 -12.67 -17.06 2.09
N ILE A 113 -13.34 -16.03 2.62
CA ILE A 113 -13.66 -15.95 4.05
C ILE A 113 -14.90 -16.75 4.40
N VAL A 114 -15.85 -16.81 3.50
CA VAL A 114 -17.08 -17.60 3.70
C VAL A 114 -16.76 -19.09 3.69
N ASP A 115 -15.87 -19.51 2.78
CA ASP A 115 -15.53 -20.92 2.59
C ASP A 115 -14.42 -21.43 3.53
N HIS A 116 -13.43 -20.58 3.84
CA HIS A 116 -12.23 -20.93 4.61
C HIS A 116 -11.76 -19.81 5.54
N THR A 117 -12.58 -19.35 6.47
CA THR A 117 -12.34 -18.20 7.36
C THR A 117 -10.94 -18.21 8.01
N ILE A 118 -10.52 -19.34 8.60
CA ILE A 118 -9.23 -19.42 9.30
C ILE A 118 -8.05 -19.28 8.33
N ARG A 119 -8.11 -19.92 7.17
CA ARG A 119 -7.06 -19.80 6.15
C ARG A 119 -6.96 -18.37 5.64
N THR A 120 -8.07 -17.73 5.34
CA THR A 120 -8.10 -16.35 4.84
C THR A 120 -7.56 -15.38 5.88
N LEU A 121 -7.84 -15.60 7.17
CA LEU A 121 -7.25 -14.79 8.24
C LEU A 121 -5.72 -14.95 8.30
N ILE A 122 -5.20 -16.19 8.20
CA ILE A 122 -3.75 -16.43 8.19
C ILE A 122 -3.10 -15.75 6.98
N HIS A 123 -3.68 -15.90 5.78
CA HIS A 123 -3.16 -15.26 4.58
C HIS A 123 -3.28 -13.72 4.62
N SER A 124 -4.27 -13.19 5.35
CA SER A 124 -4.38 -11.74 5.60
C SER A 124 -3.27 -11.23 6.51
N LEU A 125 -2.94 -11.97 7.58
CA LEU A 125 -1.79 -11.66 8.43
C LEU A 125 -0.47 -11.70 7.66
N LEU A 126 -0.36 -12.53 6.64
CA LEU A 126 0.78 -12.61 5.72
C LEU A 126 0.71 -11.58 4.58
N LEU A 127 -0.25 -10.64 4.60
CA LEU A 127 -0.50 -9.66 3.55
C LEU A 127 -0.82 -10.29 2.18
N GLN A 128 -1.27 -11.53 2.12
CA GLN A 128 -1.58 -12.24 0.89
C GLN A 128 -3.05 -12.14 0.49
N ALA A 129 -3.95 -11.79 1.41
CA ALA A 129 -5.35 -11.54 1.05
C ALA A 129 -5.47 -10.25 0.23
N LYS A 130 -6.46 -10.22 -0.66
CA LYS A 130 -6.73 -9.10 -1.57
C LYS A 130 -8.08 -8.44 -1.23
N PRO A 131 -8.30 -7.90 -0.05
CA PRO A 131 -9.51 -7.11 0.14
C PRO A 131 -9.44 -5.88 -0.75
N LEU A 132 -10.49 -5.64 -1.51
CA LEU A 132 -10.62 -4.42 -2.31
C LEU A 132 -10.45 -3.20 -1.39
N ASN A 133 -9.77 -2.17 -1.84
CA ASN A 133 -9.53 -0.91 -1.11
C ASN A 133 -8.49 -0.96 0.05
N LEU A 134 -7.87 -2.09 0.38
CA LEU A 134 -6.77 -2.17 1.35
C LEU A 134 -5.40 -2.44 0.70
N ASP A 135 -5.35 -2.60 -0.61
CA ASP A 135 -4.17 -2.89 -1.42
C ASP A 135 -3.09 -1.81 -1.32
N VAL A 136 -3.49 -0.53 -1.28
CA VAL A 136 -2.56 0.59 -1.10
C VAL A 136 -1.85 0.53 0.25
N LEU A 137 -2.57 0.15 1.32
CA LEU A 137 -1.99 0.03 2.65
C LEU A 137 -1.03 -1.16 2.73
N GLN A 138 -1.37 -2.29 2.07
CA GLN A 138 -0.47 -3.44 1.94
C GLN A 138 0.83 -3.06 1.21
N LEU A 139 0.71 -2.36 0.08
CA LEU A 139 1.86 -1.84 -0.67
C LEU A 139 2.76 -0.97 0.22
N PHE A 140 2.16 -0.03 0.97
CA PHE A 140 2.89 0.85 1.88
C PHE A 140 3.64 0.10 2.96
N ILE A 141 3.06 -0.95 3.53
CA ILE A 141 3.70 -1.80 4.53
C ILE A 141 4.96 -2.46 3.96
N VAL A 142 4.86 -3.03 2.76
CA VAL A 142 6.01 -3.70 2.10
C VAL A 142 7.10 -2.69 1.73
N LEU A 143 6.73 -1.55 1.13
CA LEU A 143 7.68 -0.49 0.81
C LEU A 143 8.40 0.05 2.06
N MET A 144 7.67 0.27 3.15
CA MET A 144 8.24 0.71 4.43
C MET A 144 9.15 -0.33 5.07
N ALA A 145 8.89 -1.64 4.86
CA ALA A 145 9.77 -2.69 5.36
C ALA A 145 11.15 -2.69 4.69
N VAL A 146 11.19 -2.40 3.39
CA VAL A 146 12.44 -2.34 2.59
C VAL A 146 13.11 -0.96 2.70
N PHE A 147 12.35 0.08 3.02
CA PHE A 147 12.80 1.47 3.01
C PHE A 147 14.08 1.77 3.81
N PRO A 148 14.33 1.21 5.03
CA PRO A 148 15.57 1.46 5.75
C PRO A 148 16.83 1.07 4.98
N PHE A 149 16.77 -0.03 4.23
CA PHE A 149 17.88 -0.54 3.43
C PHE A 149 18.11 0.31 2.19
N VAL A 150 17.04 0.69 1.51
CA VAL A 150 17.09 1.60 0.34
C VAL A 150 17.65 2.95 0.76
N LEU A 151 17.16 3.51 1.87
CA LEU A 151 17.63 4.78 2.40
C LEU A 151 19.11 4.74 2.78
N PHE A 152 19.56 3.66 3.41
CA PHE A 152 20.98 3.45 3.72
C PHE A 152 21.84 3.38 2.45
N GLY A 153 21.34 2.68 1.43
CA GLY A 153 22.00 2.62 0.13
C GLY A 153 22.09 3.99 -0.55
N ILE A 154 21.02 4.78 -0.54
CA ILE A 154 21.00 6.15 -1.10
C ILE A 154 22.00 7.05 -0.39
N VAL A 155 22.08 6.99 0.93
CA VAL A 155 23.02 7.80 1.72
C VAL A 155 24.47 7.43 1.44
N ARG A 156 24.78 6.14 1.21
CA ARG A 156 26.16 5.69 0.98
C ARG A 156 26.59 5.70 -0.48
N ARG A 157 25.73 5.25 -1.39
CA ARG A 157 26.04 5.07 -2.82
C ARG A 157 24.80 5.36 -3.66
N PRO A 158 24.39 6.63 -3.82
CA PRO A 158 23.13 7.01 -4.46
C PRO A 158 22.98 6.44 -5.88
N ASN A 159 24.05 6.54 -6.69
CA ASN A 159 24.03 6.07 -8.08
C ASN A 159 23.83 4.55 -8.19
N VAL A 160 24.47 3.78 -7.31
CA VAL A 160 24.35 2.31 -7.30
C VAL A 160 22.95 1.90 -6.86
N THR A 161 22.40 2.56 -5.83
CA THR A 161 21.05 2.28 -5.33
C THR A 161 20.00 2.64 -6.37
N MET A 162 20.18 3.77 -7.05
CA MET A 162 19.29 4.19 -8.12
C MET A 162 19.33 3.23 -9.32
N ALA A 163 20.53 2.84 -9.75
CA ALA A 163 20.70 1.84 -10.81
C ALA A 163 20.10 0.48 -10.42
N GLY A 164 20.27 0.06 -9.16
CA GLY A 164 19.67 -1.17 -8.63
C GLY A 164 18.13 -1.11 -8.62
N SER A 165 17.54 0.02 -8.23
CA SER A 165 16.09 0.23 -8.24
C SER A 165 15.51 0.18 -9.67
N ILE A 166 16.16 0.87 -10.60
CA ILE A 166 15.78 0.84 -12.03
C ILE A 166 15.94 -0.57 -12.60
N GLY A 167 17.04 -1.26 -12.27
CA GLY A 167 17.28 -2.64 -12.67
C GLY A 167 16.23 -3.60 -12.13
N LEU A 168 15.82 -3.44 -10.87
CA LEU A 168 14.73 -4.21 -10.26
C LEU A 168 13.40 -4.00 -10.99
N TYR A 169 13.09 -2.76 -11.32
CA TYR A 169 11.88 -2.41 -12.09
C TYR A 169 11.85 -3.13 -13.43
N PHE A 170 12.94 -3.06 -14.21
CA PHE A 170 13.01 -3.74 -15.50
C PHE A 170 12.98 -5.27 -15.36
N ALA A 171 13.68 -5.82 -14.38
CA ALA A 171 13.64 -7.25 -14.09
C ALA A 171 12.24 -7.72 -13.70
N ALA A 172 11.56 -6.98 -12.82
CA ALA A 172 10.19 -7.30 -12.43
C ALA A 172 9.21 -7.29 -13.61
N ARG A 173 9.39 -6.35 -14.55
CA ARG A 173 8.58 -6.31 -15.78
C ARG A 173 8.92 -7.42 -16.76
N GLN A 174 10.21 -7.74 -16.93
CA GLN A 174 10.67 -8.75 -17.88
C GLN A 174 10.33 -10.18 -17.44
N PHE A 175 10.51 -10.46 -16.14
CA PHE A 175 10.28 -11.78 -15.55
C PHE A 175 8.90 -11.91 -14.89
N ASP A 176 8.06 -10.89 -14.99
CA ASP A 176 6.73 -10.85 -14.42
C ASP A 176 6.71 -11.17 -12.90
N TRP A 177 7.71 -10.63 -12.17
CA TRP A 177 7.81 -10.78 -10.72
C TRP A 177 6.74 -9.98 -10.02
N ASN A 178 5.99 -10.67 -9.17
CA ASN A 178 4.99 -10.06 -8.30
C ASN A 178 4.79 -10.93 -7.08
N LEU A 179 4.17 -10.40 -6.04
CA LEU A 179 3.81 -11.18 -4.87
C LEU A 179 2.55 -12.02 -5.15
N SER A 180 2.57 -13.25 -4.62
CA SER A 180 1.41 -14.13 -4.70
C SER A 180 0.30 -13.66 -3.78
N SER A 181 -0.93 -13.93 -4.18
CA SER A 181 -2.11 -13.64 -3.37
C SER A 181 -2.98 -14.86 -3.18
N PHE A 182 -3.77 -14.87 -2.12
CA PHE A 182 -4.73 -15.93 -1.79
C PHE A 182 -6.17 -15.49 -2.18
N PRO A 183 -7.04 -16.39 -2.70
CA PRO A 183 -6.78 -17.82 -2.96
C PRO A 183 -5.91 -18.07 -4.17
N ASP A 184 -5.95 -17.25 -5.20
CA ASP A 184 -5.20 -17.39 -6.43
C ASP A 184 -4.78 -16.04 -7.02
N GLY A 185 -3.67 -16.05 -7.78
CA GLY A 185 -3.20 -14.91 -8.57
C GLY A 185 -2.09 -14.11 -7.92
N ARG A 186 -2.01 -12.81 -8.27
CA ARG A 186 -0.92 -11.90 -7.88
C ARG A 186 -1.48 -10.63 -7.27
N TRP A 187 -0.64 -9.89 -6.57
CA TRP A 187 -1.00 -8.59 -6.05
C TRP A 187 -1.42 -7.64 -7.17
N TYR A 188 -2.44 -6.82 -6.89
CA TYR A 188 -2.90 -5.80 -7.83
C TYR A 188 -1.84 -4.71 -8.03
N LEU A 189 -1.25 -4.21 -6.93
CA LEU A 189 -0.14 -3.26 -6.93
C LEU A 189 1.17 -4.03 -6.77
N ASN A 190 1.96 -4.10 -7.84
CA ASN A 190 3.24 -4.81 -7.82
C ASN A 190 4.30 -3.99 -7.07
N PRO A 191 4.79 -4.42 -5.88
CA PRO A 191 5.72 -3.61 -5.08
C PRO A 191 7.11 -3.45 -5.71
N PHE A 192 7.45 -4.28 -6.70
CA PHE A 192 8.73 -4.18 -7.42
C PHE A 192 8.72 -3.12 -8.53
N CYS A 193 7.55 -2.57 -8.84
CA CYS A 193 7.36 -1.56 -9.89
C CYS A 193 7.14 -0.15 -9.33
N TRP A 194 7.34 0.06 -8.03
CA TRP A 194 7.12 1.34 -7.34
C TRP A 194 8.42 1.96 -6.82
#